data_894eb4017a0c8ca3105826a31329c577
#
_entry.id   894eb4017a0c8ca3105826a31329c577
#
_cell.length_a   1.000
_cell.length_b   1.000
_cell.length_c   1.000
_cell.angle_alpha   90.00
_cell.angle_beta   90.00
_cell.angle_gamma   90.00
#
_symmetry.space_group_name_H-M   'P 1'
#
loop_
_entity.id
_entity.type
_entity.pdbx_description
1 polymer ?
#
loop_
_entity_poly.entity_id
_entity_poly.type
_entity_poly.pdbx_seq_one_letter_code
_entity_poly.pdbx_strand_id
1 'polypeptide(L)'
;MAGDVVIRAERLGKKYLIGHQAQRERYVALRDVVGQSLRGMARSARDLLRGAPLVQGAAVEDFWALKDLDFEIRRGEVVGVIGRNGAGKSTLLKVLSRITEPSEGRVAIRGRVASLLEVGTGFHPELTGRENIYLNGAVLGMSRAEVRKKFDEIVAFAEVERFLDTPVKRYSSGMYVRLAFAVAAHLEPDILIVDEVLAVGDVEFQKKCLGKMSDVASSGRTILFVSHNMGSVAALCSTGMRLQAGRIAAAGPIQEVIASYLAAPLTATQAAFEPKAGRPSVTAVRLDEGALGRGDFIAAVDFVSPFPLRPPVVGIVLHNQSGVPVWGTNGRFHPWEKTDFGRAEGTVICEARALPLAPGSYRMTVWLSDWHADYEERQDVLSFDFNRDADGPRRPPAHVIGNLEWPPVWRMGGDPAVGRAQPQAGRRRRESSPGG
;
A
#
# COMPACT_ATOMS: atom_id res chain seq x y z
N MET A 1 -20.03 -4.95 -31.97
CA MET A 1 -21.17 -4.99 -31.03
C MET A 1 -20.84 -4.13 -29.86
N ALA A 2 -21.62 -3.08 -29.59
CA ALA A 2 -21.41 -2.22 -28.38
C ALA A 2 -21.73 -3.08 -27.14
N GLY A 3 -20.73 -3.43 -26.35
CA GLY A 3 -20.90 -4.22 -25.14
C GLY A 3 -21.86 -3.53 -24.17
N ASP A 4 -22.70 -4.34 -23.47
CA ASP A 4 -23.66 -3.84 -22.49
C ASP A 4 -22.92 -3.15 -21.32
N VAL A 5 -23.22 -1.86 -21.07
CA VAL A 5 -22.61 -1.09 -19.97
C VAL A 5 -23.23 -1.55 -18.65
N VAL A 6 -22.41 -2.09 -17.75
CA VAL A 6 -22.83 -2.58 -16.44
C VAL A 6 -22.54 -1.59 -15.29
N ILE A 7 -21.54 -0.70 -15.44
CA ILE A 7 -21.29 0.40 -14.53
C ILE A 7 -21.15 1.67 -15.36
N ARG A 8 -21.88 2.73 -14.97
CA ARG A 8 -21.74 4.08 -15.52
C ARG A 8 -21.70 5.08 -14.38
N ALA A 9 -20.63 5.86 -14.33
CA ALA A 9 -20.45 6.99 -13.43
C ALA A 9 -20.52 8.30 -14.22
N GLU A 10 -21.27 9.26 -13.72
CA GLU A 10 -21.46 10.58 -14.34
C GLU A 10 -21.20 11.65 -13.29
N ARG A 11 -20.14 12.46 -13.51
CA ARG A 11 -19.66 13.51 -12.61
C ARG A 11 -19.59 13.06 -11.15
N LEU A 12 -19.14 11.84 -10.93
CA LEU A 12 -19.08 11.23 -9.60
C LEU A 12 -18.10 11.99 -8.71
N GLY A 13 -18.61 12.47 -7.57
CA GLY A 13 -17.84 13.14 -6.54
C GLY A 13 -18.13 12.58 -5.15
N LYS A 14 -17.10 12.48 -4.29
CA LYS A 14 -17.25 12.15 -2.88
C LYS A 14 -16.39 13.07 -2.04
N LYS A 15 -17.04 13.80 -1.13
CA LYS A 15 -16.36 14.63 -0.14
C LYS A 15 -16.54 14.11 1.27
N TYR A 16 -15.56 14.39 2.11
CA TYR A 16 -15.60 14.16 3.55
C TYR A 16 -15.33 15.46 4.28
N LEU A 17 -15.94 15.60 5.44
CA LEU A 17 -15.68 16.71 6.35
C LEU A 17 -14.54 16.30 7.28
N ILE A 18 -13.41 17.01 7.20
CA ILE A 18 -12.25 16.78 8.10
C ILE A 18 -12.29 17.87 9.16
N GLY A 19 -12.55 17.46 10.42
CA GLY A 19 -12.45 18.36 11.57
C GLY A 19 -11.02 18.35 12.12
N HIS A 20 -10.32 19.48 12.06
CA HIS A 20 -9.07 19.66 12.76
C HIS A 20 -9.40 20.03 14.21
N GLN A 21 -9.10 19.14 15.17
CA GLN A 21 -9.18 19.49 16.58
C GLN A 21 -8.16 20.59 16.86
N ALA A 22 -8.64 21.79 17.18
CA ALA A 22 -7.77 22.84 17.68
C ALA A 22 -7.04 22.33 18.93
N GLN A 23 -5.71 22.53 18.96
CA GLN A 23 -4.88 22.21 20.12
C GLN A 23 -5.52 22.84 21.37
N ARG A 24 -5.94 21.98 22.31
CA ARG A 24 -6.27 22.45 23.66
C ARG A 24 -4.98 22.91 24.30
N GLU A 25 -4.79 24.23 24.40
CA GLU A 25 -3.75 24.80 25.23
C GLU A 25 -3.93 24.28 26.67
N ARG A 26 -2.90 23.72 27.23
CA ARG A 26 -2.89 23.06 28.56
C ARG A 26 -3.11 24.03 29.72
N TYR A 27 -3.09 25.34 29.51
CA TYR A 27 -3.31 26.39 30.53
C TYR A 27 -4.17 27.51 29.94
N VAL A 28 -5.48 27.40 30.10
CA VAL A 28 -6.41 28.53 29.83
C VAL A 28 -6.88 29.05 31.17
N ALA A 29 -6.68 30.35 31.44
CA ALA A 29 -7.16 30.98 32.66
C ALA A 29 -8.72 30.92 32.69
N LEU A 30 -9.29 30.67 33.86
CA LEU A 30 -10.74 30.49 34.07
C LEU A 30 -11.56 31.66 33.49
N ARG A 31 -10.98 32.88 33.48
CA ARG A 31 -11.56 34.10 32.90
C ARG A 31 -11.76 34.02 31.39
N ASP A 32 -10.81 33.38 30.68
CA ASP A 32 -10.85 33.27 29.21
C ASP A 32 -11.84 32.17 28.75
N VAL A 33 -12.02 31.13 29.59
CA VAL A 33 -13.02 30.07 29.37
C VAL A 33 -14.42 30.65 29.45
N VAL A 34 -14.74 31.50 30.41
CA VAL A 34 -16.06 32.12 30.57
C VAL A 34 -16.34 33.11 29.46
N GLY A 35 -15.35 33.91 29.03
CA GLY A 35 -15.49 34.85 27.92
C GLY A 35 -15.69 34.16 26.53
N GLN A 36 -15.02 33.04 26.30
CA GLN A 36 -15.15 32.25 25.10
C GLN A 36 -16.49 31.48 25.05
N SER A 37 -16.95 30.96 26.20
CA SER A 37 -18.23 30.24 26.29
C SER A 37 -19.44 31.13 25.96
N LEU A 38 -19.46 32.38 26.44
CA LEU A 38 -20.51 33.33 26.14
C LEU A 38 -20.55 33.76 24.68
N ARG A 39 -19.38 33.97 24.04
CA ARG A 39 -19.28 34.27 22.61
C ARG A 39 -19.58 33.05 21.73
N GLY A 40 -19.24 31.84 22.20
CA GLY A 40 -19.59 30.59 21.55
C GLY A 40 -21.08 30.32 21.51
N MET A 41 -21.81 30.56 22.62
CA MET A 41 -23.26 30.39 22.68
C MET A 41 -24.02 31.34 21.72
N ALA A 42 -23.57 32.58 21.60
CA ALA A 42 -24.20 33.55 20.68
C ALA A 42 -23.97 33.16 19.20
N ARG A 43 -22.82 32.58 18.85
CA ARG A 43 -22.54 32.05 17.50
C ARG A 43 -23.32 30.77 17.22
N SER A 44 -23.34 29.82 18.16
CA SER A 44 -24.10 28.57 18.02
C SER A 44 -25.61 28.80 17.84
N ALA A 45 -26.19 29.76 18.55
CA ALA A 45 -27.60 30.14 18.36
C ALA A 45 -27.87 30.70 16.96
N ARG A 46 -26.93 31.45 16.38
CA ARG A 46 -27.03 32.01 15.04
C ARG A 46 -26.86 30.96 13.94
N ASP A 47 -25.97 29.96 14.19
CA ASP A 47 -25.69 28.86 13.27
C ASP A 47 -26.84 27.82 13.27
N LEU A 48 -27.50 27.61 14.42
CA LEU A 48 -28.71 26.78 14.54
C LEU A 48 -29.86 27.35 13.68
N LEU A 49 -30.02 28.67 13.68
CA LEU A 49 -31.05 29.36 12.86
C LEU A 49 -30.75 29.26 11.35
N ARG A 50 -29.53 28.90 10.96
CA ARG A 50 -29.11 28.77 9.57
C ARG A 50 -28.93 27.28 9.13
N GLY A 51 -29.28 26.31 9.98
CA GLY A 51 -29.19 24.88 9.66
C GLY A 51 -27.77 24.33 9.51
N ALA A 52 -26.77 25.04 10.06
CA ALA A 52 -25.37 24.58 10.01
C ALA A 52 -25.11 23.52 11.09
N PRO A 53 -24.29 22.48 10.82
CA PRO A 53 -23.97 21.44 11.80
C PRO A 53 -23.16 22.00 12.98
N LEU A 54 -23.61 21.71 14.21
CA LEU A 54 -22.98 22.12 15.47
C LEU A 54 -21.69 21.31 15.72
N VAL A 55 -20.58 21.72 15.10
CA VAL A 55 -19.25 21.23 15.47
C VAL A 55 -18.51 22.34 16.21
N GLN A 56 -18.48 22.26 17.54
CA GLN A 56 -17.81 23.25 18.39
C GLN A 56 -16.29 23.20 18.18
N GLY A 57 -15.71 24.27 17.65
CA GLY A 57 -14.29 24.59 17.80
C GLY A 57 -13.29 23.96 16.85
N ALA A 58 -13.73 23.30 15.76
CA ALA A 58 -12.82 22.77 14.73
C ALA A 58 -13.04 23.52 13.40
N ALA A 59 -11.99 23.95 12.77
CA ALA A 59 -12.07 24.33 11.36
C ALA A 59 -12.45 23.06 10.58
N VAL A 60 -13.65 23.04 10.01
CA VAL A 60 -14.11 21.92 9.17
C VAL A 60 -13.69 22.23 7.74
N GLU A 61 -12.86 21.39 7.17
CA GLU A 61 -12.40 21.48 5.80
C GLU A 61 -13.11 20.43 4.94
N ASP A 62 -13.61 20.84 3.76
CA ASP A 62 -14.16 19.94 2.77
C ASP A 62 -13.01 19.26 2.02
N PHE A 63 -12.82 17.96 2.24
CA PHE A 63 -11.84 17.15 1.53
C PHE A 63 -12.50 16.33 0.43
N TRP A 64 -12.15 16.60 -0.82
CA TRP A 64 -12.62 15.84 -1.97
C TRP A 64 -11.77 14.59 -2.18
N ALA A 65 -12.31 13.44 -1.79
CA ALA A 65 -11.67 12.16 -2.05
C ALA A 65 -11.86 11.68 -3.50
N LEU A 66 -12.98 12.05 -4.12
CA LEU A 66 -13.29 11.88 -5.55
C LEU A 66 -13.94 13.15 -6.07
N LYS A 67 -13.60 13.55 -7.30
CA LYS A 67 -14.16 14.75 -7.93
C LYS A 67 -14.26 14.61 -9.45
N ASP A 68 -15.47 14.81 -10.00
CA ASP A 68 -15.77 14.80 -11.44
C ASP A 68 -15.24 13.54 -12.16
N LEU A 69 -15.60 12.35 -11.69
CA LEU A 69 -15.25 11.11 -12.37
C LEU A 69 -16.35 10.71 -13.35
N ASP A 70 -15.97 10.55 -14.62
CA ASP A 70 -16.81 10.05 -15.68
C ASP A 70 -16.16 8.79 -16.27
N PHE A 71 -16.86 7.64 -16.19
CA PHE A 71 -16.39 6.40 -16.79
C PHE A 71 -17.53 5.40 -17.02
N GLU A 72 -17.27 4.44 -17.92
CA GLU A 72 -18.14 3.31 -18.19
C GLU A 72 -17.35 2.02 -18.15
N ILE A 73 -17.96 0.96 -17.62
CA ILE A 73 -17.41 -0.40 -17.62
C ILE A 73 -18.45 -1.32 -18.28
N ARG A 74 -17.99 -2.13 -19.21
CA ARG A 74 -18.83 -3.04 -19.96
C ARG A 74 -18.80 -4.44 -19.34
N ARG A 75 -19.82 -5.23 -19.66
CA ARG A 75 -19.91 -6.61 -19.21
C ARG A 75 -18.68 -7.42 -19.69
N GLY A 76 -18.09 -8.18 -18.77
CA GLY A 76 -16.92 -9.01 -19.04
C GLY A 76 -15.58 -8.28 -19.08
N GLU A 77 -15.55 -6.97 -18.85
CA GLU A 77 -14.28 -6.24 -18.72
C GLU A 77 -13.60 -6.51 -17.39
N VAL A 78 -12.27 -6.68 -17.45
CA VAL A 78 -11.40 -6.71 -16.26
C VAL A 78 -10.62 -5.42 -16.21
N VAL A 79 -11.04 -4.53 -15.29
CA VAL A 79 -10.55 -3.16 -15.21
C VAL A 79 -9.62 -2.99 -14.02
N GLY A 80 -8.37 -2.59 -14.28
CA GLY A 80 -7.40 -2.24 -13.25
C GLY A 80 -7.59 -0.79 -12.77
N VAL A 81 -7.71 -0.57 -11.46
CA VAL A 81 -7.72 0.78 -10.88
C VAL A 81 -6.41 1.00 -10.14
N ILE A 82 -5.56 1.86 -10.69
CA ILE A 82 -4.23 2.15 -10.15
C ILE A 82 -4.11 3.60 -9.70
N GLY A 83 -3.16 3.88 -8.83
CA GLY A 83 -2.91 5.23 -8.31
C GLY A 83 -2.19 5.19 -6.97
N ARG A 84 -1.58 6.31 -6.58
CA ARG A 84 -0.86 6.45 -5.31
C ARG A 84 -1.79 6.32 -4.11
N ASN A 85 -1.21 6.14 -2.91
CA ASN A 85 -1.97 6.21 -1.67
C ASN A 85 -2.62 7.59 -1.53
N GLY A 86 -3.91 7.60 -1.13
CA GLY A 86 -4.71 8.83 -1.09
C GLY A 86 -5.28 9.29 -2.44
N ALA A 87 -5.05 8.57 -3.55
CA ALA A 87 -5.60 8.94 -4.86
C ALA A 87 -7.12 8.80 -4.99
N GLY A 88 -7.79 8.16 -4.01
CA GLY A 88 -9.25 7.96 -4.00
C GLY A 88 -9.70 6.53 -4.34
N LYS A 89 -8.78 5.57 -4.56
CA LYS A 89 -9.10 4.17 -4.95
C LYS A 89 -10.11 3.51 -4.00
N SER A 90 -9.80 3.43 -2.72
CA SER A 90 -10.70 2.79 -1.73
C SER A 90 -12.03 3.53 -1.58
N THR A 91 -12.06 4.86 -1.78
CA THR A 91 -13.30 5.62 -1.80
C THR A 91 -14.15 5.27 -3.01
N LEU A 92 -13.54 5.14 -4.19
CA LEU A 92 -14.25 4.71 -5.40
C LEU A 92 -14.86 3.31 -5.19
N LEU A 93 -14.08 2.36 -4.66
CA LEU A 93 -14.60 1.02 -4.38
C LEU A 93 -15.77 1.03 -3.38
N LYS A 94 -15.68 1.83 -2.31
CA LYS A 94 -16.79 1.98 -1.34
C LYS A 94 -18.06 2.53 -1.97
N VAL A 95 -17.95 3.47 -2.91
CA VAL A 95 -19.10 3.99 -3.65
C VAL A 95 -19.70 2.93 -4.56
N LEU A 96 -18.86 2.21 -5.33
CA LEU A 96 -19.31 1.15 -6.23
C LEU A 96 -19.89 -0.06 -5.49
N SER A 97 -19.39 -0.36 -4.29
CA SER A 97 -19.93 -1.40 -3.40
C SER A 97 -21.17 -0.94 -2.61
N ARG A 98 -21.64 0.31 -2.82
CA ARG A 98 -22.78 0.91 -2.10
C ARG A 98 -22.59 1.00 -0.57
N ILE A 99 -21.35 0.99 -0.09
CA ILE A 99 -21.01 1.20 1.33
C ILE A 99 -21.17 2.69 1.68
N THR A 100 -20.92 3.58 0.72
CA THR A 100 -21.11 5.01 0.87
C THR A 100 -21.76 5.60 -0.38
N GLU A 101 -22.65 6.59 -0.18
CA GLU A 101 -23.28 7.31 -1.29
C GLU A 101 -22.35 8.39 -1.85
N PRO A 102 -22.44 8.70 -3.15
CA PRO A 102 -21.77 9.85 -3.74
C PRO A 102 -22.26 11.15 -3.11
N SER A 103 -21.39 12.18 -3.05
CA SER A 103 -21.76 13.53 -2.62
C SER A 103 -22.26 14.36 -3.80
N GLU A 104 -21.77 14.07 -5.01
CA GLU A 104 -22.18 14.69 -6.26
C GLU A 104 -22.21 13.64 -7.39
N GLY A 105 -22.97 13.94 -8.43
CA GLY A 105 -23.11 13.04 -9.58
C GLY A 105 -23.92 11.78 -9.29
N ARG A 106 -23.76 10.75 -10.11
CA ARG A 106 -24.49 9.49 -9.97
C ARG A 106 -23.69 8.30 -10.48
N VAL A 107 -24.01 7.12 -9.95
CA VAL A 107 -23.51 5.83 -10.42
C VAL A 107 -24.71 4.93 -10.72
N ALA A 108 -24.78 4.41 -11.93
CA ALA A 108 -25.74 3.39 -12.34
C ALA A 108 -25.00 2.04 -12.44
N ILE A 109 -25.50 1.03 -11.73
CA ILE A 109 -24.92 -0.31 -11.71
C ILE A 109 -26.02 -1.32 -12.04
N ARG A 110 -25.75 -2.20 -13.02
CA ARG A 110 -26.65 -3.26 -13.48
C ARG A 110 -26.04 -4.63 -13.12
N GLY A 111 -26.75 -5.42 -12.35
CA GLY A 111 -26.33 -6.72 -11.88
C GLY A 111 -25.94 -6.77 -10.40
N ARG A 112 -25.63 -7.99 -9.94
CA ARG A 112 -25.21 -8.26 -8.57
C ARG A 112 -23.73 -7.89 -8.38
N VAL A 113 -23.46 -7.00 -7.45
CA VAL A 113 -22.09 -6.62 -7.07
C VAL A 113 -21.68 -7.42 -5.83
N ALA A 114 -20.49 -8.01 -5.87
CA ALA A 114 -19.81 -8.51 -4.69
C ALA A 114 -18.47 -7.79 -4.52
N SER A 115 -18.14 -7.49 -3.27
CA SER A 115 -16.91 -6.79 -2.92
C SER A 115 -16.06 -7.63 -1.99
N LEU A 116 -14.78 -7.78 -2.32
CA LEU A 116 -13.79 -8.41 -1.46
C LEU A 116 -13.08 -7.40 -0.54
N LEU A 117 -13.61 -6.16 -0.43
CA LEU A 117 -13.06 -5.13 0.47
C LEU A 117 -13.08 -5.53 1.95
N GLU A 118 -14.04 -6.35 2.32
CA GLU A 118 -14.33 -6.72 3.70
C GLU A 118 -14.30 -8.23 3.89
N VAL A 119 -13.26 -8.90 3.34
CA VAL A 119 -13.08 -10.36 3.52
C VAL A 119 -13.00 -10.68 5.01
N GLY A 120 -13.91 -11.54 5.48
CA GLY A 120 -14.00 -11.92 6.89
C GLY A 120 -14.94 -11.05 7.74
N THR A 121 -15.47 -9.93 7.22
CA THR A 121 -16.57 -9.25 7.90
C THR A 121 -17.81 -10.16 7.91
N GLY A 122 -18.46 -10.25 9.08
CA GLY A 122 -19.59 -11.15 9.26
C GLY A 122 -19.24 -12.53 9.80
N PHE A 123 -17.96 -12.87 9.99
CA PHE A 123 -17.60 -14.07 10.74
C PHE A 123 -17.91 -13.88 12.22
N HIS A 124 -18.64 -14.84 12.79
CA HIS A 124 -18.95 -14.85 14.22
C HIS A 124 -17.94 -15.72 14.96
N PRO A 125 -17.21 -15.21 15.95
CA PRO A 125 -16.12 -15.94 16.60
C PRO A 125 -16.55 -17.22 17.32
N GLU A 126 -17.78 -17.28 17.82
CA GLU A 126 -18.31 -18.45 18.53
C GLU A 126 -18.83 -19.55 17.59
N LEU A 127 -19.09 -19.22 16.33
CA LEU A 127 -19.56 -20.21 15.35
C LEU A 127 -18.39 -21.01 14.77
N THR A 128 -18.67 -22.23 14.38
CA THR A 128 -17.74 -23.14 13.70
C THR A 128 -17.38 -22.60 12.29
N GLY A 129 -16.33 -23.14 11.68
CA GLY A 129 -15.99 -22.86 10.30
C GLY A 129 -17.15 -23.16 9.35
N ARG A 130 -17.83 -24.29 9.56
CA ARG A 130 -19.02 -24.71 8.81
C ARG A 130 -20.13 -23.66 8.87
N GLU A 131 -20.50 -23.24 10.06
CA GLU A 131 -21.57 -22.26 10.27
C GLU A 131 -21.19 -20.88 9.69
N ASN A 132 -19.92 -20.49 9.83
CA ASN A 132 -19.42 -19.25 9.25
C ASN A 132 -19.41 -19.25 7.71
N ILE A 133 -19.18 -20.39 7.05
CA ILE A 133 -19.33 -20.51 5.59
C ILE A 133 -20.76 -20.14 5.17
N TYR A 134 -21.78 -20.68 5.87
CA TYR A 134 -23.17 -20.36 5.56
C TYR A 134 -23.53 -18.91 5.90
N LEU A 135 -23.08 -18.43 7.06
CA LEU A 135 -23.34 -17.07 7.51
C LEU A 135 -22.71 -16.05 6.56
N ASN A 136 -21.43 -16.20 6.28
CA ASN A 136 -20.70 -15.27 5.42
C ASN A 136 -21.17 -15.36 3.95
N GLY A 137 -21.46 -16.57 3.45
CA GLY A 137 -22.08 -16.75 2.14
C GLY A 137 -23.39 -15.96 2.01
N ALA A 138 -24.26 -16.04 3.05
CA ALA A 138 -25.51 -15.27 3.07
C ALA A 138 -25.28 -13.76 3.14
N VAL A 139 -24.33 -13.27 3.95
CA VAL A 139 -23.93 -11.84 4.02
C VAL A 139 -23.43 -11.34 2.67
N LEU A 140 -22.67 -12.17 1.96
CA LEU A 140 -22.17 -11.85 0.62
C LEU A 140 -23.20 -12.08 -0.51
N GLY A 141 -24.44 -12.44 -0.16
CA GLY A 141 -25.55 -12.53 -1.11
C GLY A 141 -25.71 -13.89 -1.79
N MET A 142 -25.10 -14.97 -1.27
CA MET A 142 -25.38 -16.34 -1.72
C MET A 142 -26.67 -16.87 -1.08
N SER A 143 -27.47 -17.58 -1.85
CA SER A 143 -28.55 -18.39 -1.31
C SER A 143 -27.98 -19.61 -0.57
N ARG A 144 -28.75 -20.16 0.38
CA ARG A 144 -28.35 -21.39 1.08
C ARG A 144 -28.09 -22.57 0.13
N ALA A 145 -28.81 -22.62 -0.98
CA ALA A 145 -28.62 -23.65 -2.00
C ALA A 145 -27.29 -23.49 -2.74
N GLU A 146 -26.91 -22.26 -3.08
CA GLU A 146 -25.61 -21.95 -3.69
C GLU A 146 -24.45 -22.29 -2.75
N VAL A 147 -24.55 -21.90 -1.46
CA VAL A 147 -23.53 -22.25 -0.47
C VAL A 147 -23.39 -23.77 -0.36
N ARG A 148 -24.52 -24.51 -0.27
CA ARG A 148 -24.49 -25.98 -0.17
C ARG A 148 -23.84 -26.63 -1.40
N LYS A 149 -24.12 -26.13 -2.60
CA LYS A 149 -23.54 -26.66 -3.84
C LYS A 149 -22.02 -26.49 -3.89
N LYS A 150 -21.50 -25.41 -3.34
CA LYS A 150 -20.07 -25.05 -3.37
C LYS A 150 -19.31 -25.36 -2.09
N PHE A 151 -19.99 -25.94 -1.11
CA PHE A 151 -19.46 -26.12 0.23
C PHE A 151 -18.13 -26.88 0.23
N ASP A 152 -18.09 -28.03 -0.45
CA ASP A 152 -16.88 -28.86 -0.48
C ASP A 152 -15.72 -28.18 -1.22
N GLU A 153 -16.02 -27.43 -2.29
CA GLU A 153 -15.02 -26.63 -3.00
C GLU A 153 -14.45 -25.51 -2.12
N ILE A 154 -15.30 -24.83 -1.34
CA ILE A 154 -14.89 -23.77 -0.41
C ILE A 154 -13.97 -24.34 0.67
N VAL A 155 -14.36 -25.49 1.26
CA VAL A 155 -13.58 -26.14 2.31
C VAL A 155 -12.21 -26.60 1.80
N ALA A 156 -12.19 -27.26 0.63
CA ALA A 156 -10.97 -27.73 0.00
C ALA A 156 -10.03 -26.57 -0.41
N PHE A 157 -10.61 -25.46 -0.90
CA PHE A 157 -9.81 -24.27 -1.23
C PHE A 157 -9.16 -23.63 0.00
N ALA A 158 -9.90 -23.58 1.13
CA ALA A 158 -9.42 -23.01 2.38
C ALA A 158 -8.42 -23.90 3.13
N GLU A 159 -8.40 -25.22 2.85
CA GLU A 159 -7.55 -26.22 3.51
C GLU A 159 -7.81 -26.29 5.04
N VAL A 160 -9.08 -26.23 5.44
CA VAL A 160 -9.50 -26.21 6.86
C VAL A 160 -10.35 -27.42 7.28
N GLU A 161 -10.33 -28.50 6.50
CA GLU A 161 -11.18 -29.69 6.69
C GLU A 161 -11.16 -30.21 8.13
N ARG A 162 -9.96 -30.29 8.72
CA ARG A 162 -9.75 -30.81 10.09
C ARG A 162 -10.37 -29.93 11.19
N PHE A 163 -10.56 -28.65 10.88
CA PHE A 163 -11.00 -27.65 11.85
C PHE A 163 -12.42 -27.16 11.57
N LEU A 164 -13.10 -27.73 10.58
CA LEU A 164 -14.38 -27.25 10.06
C LEU A 164 -15.46 -27.13 11.14
N ASP A 165 -15.48 -28.04 12.11
CA ASP A 165 -16.45 -28.06 13.21
C ASP A 165 -15.89 -27.44 14.52
N THR A 166 -14.77 -26.68 14.40
CA THR A 166 -14.16 -25.92 15.49
C THR A 166 -14.58 -24.45 15.40
N PRO A 167 -14.92 -23.76 16.52
CA PRO A 167 -15.20 -22.33 16.53
C PRO A 167 -14.04 -21.51 15.98
N VAL A 168 -14.34 -20.52 15.10
CA VAL A 168 -13.30 -19.76 14.39
C VAL A 168 -12.44 -18.88 15.30
N LYS A 169 -12.86 -18.57 16.51
CA LYS A 169 -12.00 -17.93 17.53
C LYS A 169 -10.74 -18.73 17.88
N ARG A 170 -10.72 -20.05 17.57
CA ARG A 170 -9.56 -20.93 17.77
C ARG A 170 -8.71 -21.09 16.52
N TYR A 171 -9.11 -20.48 15.41
CA TYR A 171 -8.33 -20.50 14.17
C TYR A 171 -7.09 -19.62 14.31
N SER A 172 -6.02 -20.00 13.64
CA SER A 172 -4.92 -19.06 13.39
C SER A 172 -5.42 -17.92 12.49
N SER A 173 -4.73 -16.76 12.52
CA SER A 173 -5.05 -15.66 11.63
C SER A 173 -5.03 -16.08 10.14
N GLY A 174 -4.09 -16.95 9.76
CA GLY A 174 -4.01 -17.52 8.41
C GLY A 174 -5.22 -18.37 8.05
N MET A 175 -5.65 -19.30 8.92
CA MET A 175 -6.84 -20.11 8.69
C MET A 175 -8.12 -19.27 8.57
N TYR A 176 -8.26 -18.27 9.44
CA TYR A 176 -9.39 -17.34 9.41
C TYR A 176 -9.50 -16.65 8.04
N VAL A 177 -8.41 -16.08 7.58
CA VAL A 177 -8.38 -15.34 6.32
C VAL A 177 -8.54 -16.28 5.11
N ARG A 178 -7.92 -17.46 5.12
CA ARG A 178 -8.09 -18.46 4.06
C ARG A 178 -9.55 -18.87 3.92
N LEU A 179 -10.25 -19.14 5.04
CA LEU A 179 -11.66 -19.51 4.99
C LEU A 179 -12.54 -18.36 4.49
N ALA A 180 -12.31 -17.14 4.98
CA ALA A 180 -13.06 -15.98 4.56
C ALA A 180 -12.88 -15.70 3.07
N PHE A 181 -11.64 -15.79 2.56
CA PHE A 181 -11.35 -15.64 1.14
C PHE A 181 -11.95 -16.77 0.30
N ALA A 182 -11.92 -18.02 0.78
CA ALA A 182 -12.49 -19.16 0.09
C ALA A 182 -14.00 -18.97 -0.17
N VAL A 183 -14.76 -18.49 0.81
CA VAL A 183 -16.17 -18.15 0.62
C VAL A 183 -16.33 -17.08 -0.46
N ALA A 184 -15.56 -15.99 -0.35
CA ALA A 184 -15.62 -14.86 -1.25
C ALA A 184 -15.20 -15.20 -2.71
N ALA A 185 -14.17 -16.06 -2.87
CA ALA A 185 -13.69 -16.50 -4.19
C ALA A 185 -14.66 -17.44 -4.93
N HIS A 186 -15.62 -18.04 -4.21
CA HIS A 186 -16.65 -18.88 -4.77
C HIS A 186 -17.99 -18.17 -5.00
N LEU A 187 -18.03 -16.85 -4.80
CA LEU A 187 -19.16 -16.03 -5.24
C LEU A 187 -19.27 -16.04 -6.77
N GLU A 188 -20.48 -15.92 -7.25
CA GLU A 188 -20.77 -15.77 -8.69
C GLU A 188 -21.57 -14.48 -8.94
N PRO A 189 -20.96 -13.29 -8.70
CA PRO A 189 -21.60 -12.02 -9.00
C PRO A 189 -21.48 -11.69 -10.49
N ASP A 190 -22.29 -10.73 -10.95
CA ASP A 190 -22.11 -10.13 -12.28
C ASP A 190 -20.90 -9.20 -12.31
N ILE A 191 -20.63 -8.55 -11.18
CA ILE A 191 -19.54 -7.58 -10.98
C ILE A 191 -18.81 -7.92 -9.69
N LEU A 192 -17.52 -8.20 -9.80
CA LEU A 192 -16.63 -8.50 -8.68
C LEU A 192 -15.67 -7.32 -8.45
N ILE A 193 -15.67 -6.79 -7.23
CA ILE A 193 -14.74 -5.74 -6.80
C ILE A 193 -13.69 -6.36 -5.90
N VAL A 194 -12.42 -6.24 -6.31
CA VAL A 194 -11.27 -6.85 -5.63
C VAL A 194 -10.30 -5.76 -5.23
N ASP A 195 -9.99 -5.67 -3.94
CA ASP A 195 -8.96 -4.79 -3.41
C ASP A 195 -7.68 -5.58 -3.12
N GLU A 196 -6.66 -4.89 -2.72
CA GLU A 196 -5.32 -5.36 -2.31
C GLU A 196 -5.27 -6.62 -1.42
N VAL A 197 -6.42 -7.07 -0.91
CA VAL A 197 -6.61 -8.23 -0.01
C VAL A 197 -6.11 -9.56 -0.60
N LEU A 198 -5.77 -9.62 -1.90
CA LEU A 198 -5.15 -10.82 -2.50
C LEU A 198 -3.73 -11.12 -1.97
N ALA A 199 -3.11 -10.19 -1.24
CA ALA A 199 -1.79 -10.37 -0.62
C ALA A 199 -1.84 -11.12 0.71
N VAL A 200 -2.97 -11.74 1.09
CA VAL A 200 -3.17 -12.39 2.37
C VAL A 200 -2.87 -13.88 2.30
N GLY A 201 -2.28 -14.41 3.36
CA GLY A 201 -1.84 -15.81 3.44
C GLY A 201 -0.39 -15.99 2.99
N ASP A 202 0.02 -17.24 2.82
CA ASP A 202 1.34 -17.56 2.28
C ASP A 202 1.39 -17.48 0.74
N VAL A 203 2.59 -17.57 0.20
CA VAL A 203 2.84 -17.44 -1.26
C VAL A 203 2.05 -18.47 -2.09
N GLU A 204 1.84 -19.67 -1.54
CA GLU A 204 1.11 -20.73 -2.22
C GLU A 204 -0.38 -20.41 -2.30
N PHE A 205 -0.97 -19.94 -1.20
CA PHE A 205 -2.36 -19.52 -1.16
C PHE A 205 -2.62 -18.29 -2.04
N GLN A 206 -1.68 -17.33 -2.07
CA GLN A 206 -1.76 -16.17 -2.97
C GLN A 206 -1.80 -16.60 -4.45
N LYS A 207 -0.99 -17.59 -4.83
CA LYS A 207 -1.04 -18.16 -6.20
C LYS A 207 -2.37 -18.82 -6.51
N LYS A 208 -2.96 -19.58 -5.56
CA LYS A 208 -4.31 -20.15 -5.70
C LYS A 208 -5.37 -19.06 -5.87
N CYS A 209 -5.28 -17.97 -5.09
CA CYS A 209 -6.19 -16.84 -5.21
C CYS A 209 -6.12 -16.17 -6.58
N LEU A 210 -4.90 -15.90 -7.08
CA LEU A 210 -4.70 -15.32 -8.41
C LEU A 210 -5.21 -16.25 -9.53
N GLY A 211 -4.95 -17.56 -9.43
CA GLY A 211 -5.49 -18.56 -10.36
C GLY A 211 -7.01 -18.53 -10.42
N LYS A 212 -7.67 -18.55 -9.24
CA LYS A 212 -9.13 -18.46 -9.16
C LYS A 212 -9.70 -17.17 -9.75
N MET A 213 -9.00 -16.03 -9.55
CA MET A 213 -9.40 -14.75 -10.18
C MET A 213 -9.27 -14.79 -11.69
N SER A 214 -8.23 -15.44 -12.23
CA SER A 214 -8.07 -15.65 -13.66
C SER A 214 -9.21 -16.50 -14.25
N ASP A 215 -9.63 -17.57 -13.55
CA ASP A 215 -10.76 -18.40 -13.96
C ASP A 215 -12.07 -17.59 -13.97
N VAL A 216 -12.27 -16.75 -12.94
CA VAL A 216 -13.43 -15.85 -12.86
C VAL A 216 -13.43 -14.83 -13.99
N ALA A 217 -12.27 -14.25 -14.32
CA ALA A 217 -12.11 -13.34 -15.45
C ALA A 217 -12.44 -14.04 -16.80
N SER A 218 -11.92 -15.25 -16.98
CA SER A 218 -12.14 -16.05 -18.19
C SER A 218 -13.61 -16.48 -18.37
N SER A 219 -14.41 -16.52 -17.31
CA SER A 219 -15.84 -16.83 -17.36
C SER A 219 -16.72 -15.67 -17.88
N GLY A 220 -16.13 -14.55 -18.32
CA GLY A 220 -16.83 -13.40 -18.88
C GLY A 220 -17.50 -12.50 -17.84
N ARG A 221 -17.07 -12.56 -16.57
CA ARG A 221 -17.54 -11.68 -15.48
C ARG A 221 -16.79 -10.37 -15.49
N THR A 222 -17.46 -9.31 -15.03
CA THR A 222 -16.84 -7.99 -14.89
C THR A 222 -16.08 -7.91 -13.60
N ILE A 223 -14.81 -7.50 -13.64
CA ILE A 223 -13.94 -7.40 -12.47
C ILE A 223 -13.34 -5.99 -12.38
N LEU A 224 -13.46 -5.36 -11.23
CA LEU A 224 -12.66 -4.20 -10.86
C LEU A 224 -11.56 -4.66 -9.92
N PHE A 225 -10.32 -4.52 -10.37
CA PHE A 225 -9.14 -4.94 -9.63
C PHE A 225 -8.30 -3.75 -9.19
N VAL A 226 -8.18 -3.56 -7.89
CA VAL A 226 -7.32 -2.52 -7.30
C VAL A 226 -6.10 -3.16 -6.70
N SER A 227 -4.92 -2.77 -7.17
CA SER A 227 -3.66 -3.24 -6.61
C SER A 227 -2.56 -2.22 -6.83
N HIS A 228 -1.58 -2.23 -5.93
CA HIS A 228 -0.31 -1.53 -6.12
C HIS A 228 0.73 -2.40 -6.83
N ASN A 229 0.47 -3.71 -7.00
CA ASN A 229 1.34 -4.63 -7.75
C ASN A 229 1.03 -4.55 -9.25
N MET A 230 1.83 -3.76 -9.98
CA MET A 230 1.65 -3.56 -11.42
C MET A 230 1.78 -4.86 -12.23
N GLY A 231 2.56 -5.83 -11.76
CA GLY A 231 2.68 -7.14 -12.40
C GLY A 231 1.37 -7.92 -12.37
N SER A 232 0.69 -7.97 -11.22
CA SER A 232 -0.63 -8.61 -11.09
C SER A 232 -1.70 -7.87 -11.91
N VAL A 233 -1.66 -6.53 -11.92
CA VAL A 233 -2.58 -5.71 -12.71
C VAL A 233 -2.37 -5.96 -14.21
N ALA A 234 -1.13 -5.99 -14.68
CA ALA A 234 -0.78 -6.25 -16.08
C ALA A 234 -1.18 -7.66 -16.53
N ALA A 235 -1.12 -8.66 -15.63
CA ALA A 235 -1.45 -10.04 -15.94
C ALA A 235 -2.96 -10.31 -15.99
N LEU A 236 -3.76 -9.61 -15.16
CA LEU A 236 -5.19 -9.88 -15.01
C LEU A 236 -6.08 -8.92 -15.79
N CYS A 237 -5.67 -7.66 -15.97
CA CYS A 237 -6.53 -6.62 -16.51
C CYS A 237 -6.27 -6.37 -17.99
N SER A 238 -7.33 -6.16 -18.76
CA SER A 238 -7.25 -5.74 -20.17
C SER A 238 -7.26 -4.22 -20.31
N THR A 239 -8.03 -3.55 -19.48
CA THR A 239 -8.18 -2.10 -19.43
C THR A 239 -7.88 -1.57 -18.01
N GLY A 240 -7.71 -0.27 -17.88
CA GLY A 240 -7.47 0.32 -16.57
C GLY A 240 -7.79 1.81 -16.50
N MET A 241 -7.83 2.31 -15.27
CA MET A 241 -7.89 3.73 -14.99
C MET A 241 -6.89 4.12 -13.89
N ARG A 242 -6.20 5.24 -14.11
CA ARG A 242 -5.28 5.82 -13.15
C ARG A 242 -5.96 6.96 -12.41
N LEU A 243 -6.09 6.81 -11.09
CA LEU A 243 -6.57 7.88 -10.22
C LEU A 243 -5.39 8.72 -9.69
N GLN A 244 -5.59 10.03 -9.69
CA GLN A 244 -4.66 11.01 -9.12
C GLN A 244 -5.45 12.15 -8.48
N ALA A 245 -5.22 12.41 -7.18
CA ALA A 245 -5.90 13.45 -6.41
C ALA A 245 -7.44 13.44 -6.61
N GLY A 246 -8.05 12.26 -6.55
CA GLY A 246 -9.48 12.07 -6.67
C GLY A 246 -10.06 12.20 -8.08
N ARG A 247 -9.24 12.27 -9.15
CA ARG A 247 -9.65 12.40 -10.55
C ARG A 247 -9.08 11.27 -11.40
N ILE A 248 -9.72 10.96 -12.55
CA ILE A 248 -9.14 10.06 -13.54
C ILE A 248 -8.09 10.84 -14.34
N ALA A 249 -6.84 10.42 -14.21
CA ALA A 249 -5.71 11.04 -14.93
C ALA A 249 -5.39 10.32 -16.26
N ALA A 250 -5.73 9.03 -16.38
CA ALA A 250 -5.62 8.25 -17.59
C ALA A 250 -6.62 7.08 -17.54
N ALA A 251 -7.16 6.68 -18.68
CA ALA A 251 -7.99 5.49 -18.84
C ALA A 251 -7.78 4.90 -20.25
N GLY A 252 -7.81 3.58 -20.37
CA GLY A 252 -7.60 2.87 -21.65
C GLY A 252 -6.98 1.49 -21.47
N PRO A 253 -6.26 0.98 -22.48
CA PRO A 253 -5.52 -0.28 -22.40
C PRO A 253 -4.58 -0.29 -21.20
N ILE A 254 -4.55 -1.40 -20.46
CA ILE A 254 -3.85 -1.44 -19.16
C ILE A 254 -2.36 -1.12 -19.27
N GLN A 255 -1.70 -1.53 -20.37
CA GLN A 255 -0.28 -1.25 -20.57
C GLN A 255 0.01 0.25 -20.69
N GLU A 256 -0.86 0.99 -21.39
CA GLU A 256 -0.73 2.45 -21.52
C GLU A 256 -0.99 3.15 -20.18
N VAL A 257 -1.98 2.67 -19.42
CA VAL A 257 -2.30 3.22 -18.10
C VAL A 257 -1.16 2.97 -17.11
N ILE A 258 -0.57 1.76 -17.11
CA ILE A 258 0.62 1.45 -16.31
C ILE A 258 1.80 2.32 -16.78
N ALA A 259 2.07 2.41 -18.09
CA ALA A 259 3.13 3.26 -18.61
C ALA A 259 2.94 4.72 -18.18
N SER A 260 1.71 5.26 -18.24
CA SER A 260 1.40 6.62 -17.76
C SER A 260 1.61 6.79 -16.25
N TYR A 261 1.38 5.73 -15.46
CA TYR A 261 1.62 5.72 -14.02
C TYR A 261 3.11 5.73 -13.71
N LEU A 262 3.89 4.96 -14.47
CA LEU A 262 5.33 4.85 -14.35
C LEU A 262 6.06 6.07 -14.94
N ALA A 263 5.54 6.65 -16.02
CA ALA A 263 6.10 7.83 -16.70
C ALA A 263 5.70 9.17 -16.05
N ALA A 264 4.79 9.17 -15.05
CA ALA A 264 4.50 10.38 -14.29
C ALA A 264 5.82 10.90 -13.70
N PRO A 265 6.25 12.15 -13.98
CA PRO A 265 7.59 12.64 -13.62
C PRO A 265 7.77 12.52 -12.11
N LEU A 266 8.58 11.57 -11.73
CA LEU A 266 8.87 11.20 -10.34
C LEU A 266 10.34 11.44 -10.01
N THR A 267 11.06 12.21 -10.84
CA THR A 267 12.39 12.70 -10.48
C THR A 267 12.25 13.84 -9.49
N ALA A 268 11.71 13.53 -8.32
CA ALA A 268 11.87 14.38 -7.17
C ALA A 268 12.97 13.76 -6.32
N THR A 269 14.14 14.35 -6.32
CA THR A 269 15.25 13.99 -5.43
C THR A 269 15.05 14.56 -4.02
N GLN A 270 13.96 15.31 -3.82
CA GLN A 270 13.56 15.83 -2.51
C GLN A 270 12.03 15.88 -2.37
N ALA A 271 11.57 15.63 -1.15
CA ALA A 271 10.16 15.76 -0.75
C ALA A 271 10.08 16.33 0.67
N ALA A 272 9.11 17.23 0.89
CA ALA A 272 8.80 17.77 2.22
C ALA A 272 7.38 17.37 2.65
N PHE A 273 7.17 17.22 3.95
CA PHE A 273 5.93 16.74 4.52
C PHE A 273 5.56 17.53 5.76
N GLU A 274 4.28 17.79 5.94
CA GLU A 274 3.76 18.34 7.19
C GLU A 274 3.91 17.32 8.32
N PRO A 275 4.42 17.72 9.47
CA PRO A 275 4.53 16.86 10.64
C PRO A 275 3.14 16.52 11.19
N LYS A 276 2.96 15.28 11.62
CA LYS A 276 1.69 14.84 12.23
C LYS A 276 1.69 15.22 13.70
N ALA A 277 0.65 15.94 14.16
CA ALA A 277 0.53 16.41 15.53
C ALA A 277 0.61 15.26 16.54
N GLY A 278 1.45 15.43 17.58
CA GLY A 278 1.54 14.52 18.72
C GLY A 278 2.27 13.20 18.52
N ARG A 279 2.90 12.98 17.34
CA ARG A 279 3.66 11.74 17.06
C ARG A 279 4.92 12.01 16.24
N PRO A 280 5.94 11.12 16.34
CA PRO A 280 7.12 11.19 15.49
C PRO A 280 6.75 11.19 14.00
N SER A 281 7.36 12.06 13.22
CA SER A 281 7.05 12.25 11.81
C SER A 281 8.29 12.57 10.97
N VAL A 282 8.34 12.03 9.76
CA VAL A 282 9.28 12.44 8.72
C VAL A 282 8.83 13.77 8.15
N THR A 283 9.73 14.76 8.11
CA THR A 283 9.44 16.12 7.61
C THR A 283 10.05 16.41 6.26
N ALA A 284 11.18 15.79 5.92
CA ALA A 284 11.73 15.86 4.57
C ALA A 284 12.58 14.64 4.25
N VAL A 285 12.71 14.37 2.96
CA VAL A 285 13.59 13.34 2.42
C VAL A 285 14.33 13.93 1.22
N ARG A 286 15.65 13.73 1.16
CA ARG A 286 16.52 14.23 0.07
C ARG A 286 17.49 13.15 -0.37
N LEU A 287 17.71 13.05 -1.68
CA LEU A 287 18.73 12.21 -2.30
C LEU A 287 19.86 13.07 -2.88
N ASP A 288 21.07 12.58 -2.78
CA ASP A 288 22.23 13.19 -3.45
C ASP A 288 22.29 12.72 -4.91
N GLU A 289 21.93 13.59 -5.84
CA GLU A 289 21.94 13.31 -7.29
C GLU A 289 23.36 12.99 -7.82
N GLY A 290 24.37 13.70 -7.30
CA GLY A 290 25.75 13.46 -7.69
C GLY A 290 26.26 12.09 -7.26
N ALA A 291 25.80 11.60 -6.09
CA ALA A 291 26.09 10.26 -5.63
C ALA A 291 25.40 9.20 -6.50
N LEU A 292 24.12 9.40 -6.85
CA LEU A 292 23.38 8.47 -7.73
C LEU A 292 24.07 8.29 -9.09
N GLY A 293 24.60 9.39 -9.69
CA GLY A 293 25.35 9.32 -10.95
C GLY A 293 26.65 8.52 -10.85
N ARG A 294 27.27 8.42 -9.66
CA ARG A 294 28.47 7.61 -9.40
C ARG A 294 28.16 6.16 -9.02
N GLY A 295 26.89 5.81 -8.90
CA GLY A 295 26.44 4.49 -8.42
C GLY A 295 26.41 4.35 -6.90
N ASP A 296 26.47 5.46 -6.16
CA ASP A 296 26.28 5.51 -4.71
C ASP A 296 24.85 5.95 -4.38
N PHE A 297 24.34 5.50 -3.25
CA PHE A 297 23.03 5.92 -2.74
C PHE A 297 23.25 6.67 -1.43
N ILE A 298 22.92 7.96 -1.41
CA ILE A 298 22.96 8.79 -0.21
C ILE A 298 21.60 9.46 -0.03
N ALA A 299 20.94 9.13 1.08
CA ALA A 299 19.63 9.67 1.44
C ALA A 299 19.69 10.35 2.80
N ALA A 300 19.16 11.57 2.89
CA ALA A 300 18.98 12.32 4.13
C ALA A 300 17.48 12.37 4.46
N VAL A 301 17.12 11.95 5.68
CA VAL A 301 15.74 11.93 6.19
C VAL A 301 15.65 12.82 7.41
N ASP A 302 14.90 13.91 7.30
CA ASP A 302 14.62 14.82 8.41
C ASP A 302 13.39 14.33 9.18
N PHE A 303 13.43 14.45 10.49
CA PHE A 303 12.33 14.06 11.36
C PHE A 303 12.12 15.03 12.51
N VAL A 304 10.89 15.02 13.03
CA VAL A 304 10.49 15.69 14.27
C VAL A 304 9.68 14.73 15.13
N SER A 305 9.84 14.81 16.44
CA SER A 305 9.15 13.95 17.41
C SER A 305 8.77 14.75 18.66
N PRO A 306 7.61 14.50 19.28
CA PRO A 306 7.20 15.12 20.55
C PRO A 306 8.02 14.63 21.75
N PHE A 307 8.83 13.60 21.59
CA PHE A 307 9.73 13.03 22.60
C PHE A 307 11.03 12.55 21.95
N PRO A 308 12.15 12.46 22.69
CA PRO A 308 13.42 11.97 22.13
C PRO A 308 13.33 10.51 21.69
N LEU A 309 13.60 10.22 20.41
CA LEU A 309 13.79 8.86 19.88
C LEU A 309 15.19 8.36 20.27
N ARG A 310 15.32 7.10 20.73
CA ARG A 310 16.55 6.58 21.35
C ARG A 310 17.02 5.25 20.74
N PRO A 311 17.96 5.30 19.79
CA PRO A 311 18.25 6.41 18.87
C PRO A 311 17.15 6.56 17.82
N PRO A 312 17.09 7.67 17.08
CA PRO A 312 16.21 7.75 15.91
C PRO A 312 16.69 6.74 14.85
N VAL A 313 15.81 5.90 14.39
CA VAL A 313 16.09 4.86 13.39
C VAL A 313 15.27 5.13 12.15
N VAL A 314 15.94 5.14 11.00
CA VAL A 314 15.32 5.21 9.69
C VAL A 314 15.50 3.90 8.97
N GLY A 315 14.41 3.38 8.41
CA GLY A 315 14.41 2.29 7.44
C GLY A 315 14.15 2.83 6.04
N ILE A 316 14.83 2.28 5.04
CA ILE A 316 14.65 2.62 3.63
C ILE A 316 14.48 1.34 2.85
N VAL A 317 13.47 1.31 1.95
CA VAL A 317 13.31 0.24 0.97
C VAL A 317 13.14 0.85 -0.42
N LEU A 318 13.90 0.33 -1.36
CA LEU A 318 13.81 0.67 -2.77
C LEU A 318 12.98 -0.38 -3.49
N HIS A 319 12.03 0.08 -4.28
CA HIS A 319 11.18 -0.75 -5.11
C HIS A 319 11.47 -0.47 -6.59
N ASN A 320 11.42 -1.50 -7.42
CA ASN A 320 11.47 -1.30 -8.87
C ASN A 320 10.15 -0.71 -9.40
N GLN A 321 10.08 -0.47 -10.70
CA GLN A 321 8.87 0.04 -11.36
C GLN A 321 7.64 -0.84 -11.14
N SER A 322 7.81 -2.15 -11.01
CA SER A 322 6.72 -3.11 -10.75
C SER A 322 6.28 -3.15 -9.28
N GLY A 323 6.88 -2.36 -8.39
CA GLY A 323 6.56 -2.35 -6.96
C GLY A 323 7.23 -3.47 -6.16
N VAL A 324 8.14 -4.22 -6.77
CA VAL A 324 8.90 -5.28 -6.08
C VAL A 324 10.05 -4.65 -5.30
N PRO A 325 10.22 -4.95 -4.00
CA PRO A 325 11.37 -4.49 -3.23
C PRO A 325 12.65 -5.12 -3.78
N VAL A 326 13.65 -4.30 -4.07
CA VAL A 326 14.92 -4.72 -4.66
C VAL A 326 16.11 -4.52 -3.73
N TRP A 327 16.00 -3.56 -2.81
CA TRP A 327 17.01 -3.30 -1.79
C TRP A 327 16.37 -2.62 -0.58
N GLY A 328 16.88 -2.91 0.61
CA GLY A 328 16.42 -2.27 1.82
C GLY A 328 17.45 -2.31 2.93
N THR A 329 17.39 -1.30 3.79
CA THR A 329 18.22 -1.19 4.99
C THR A 329 17.46 -0.57 6.13
N ASN A 330 17.91 -0.86 7.35
CA ASN A 330 17.35 -0.28 8.58
C ASN A 330 18.47 -0.14 9.60
N GLY A 331 18.51 0.97 10.33
CA GLY A 331 19.48 1.23 11.37
C GLY A 331 19.51 0.19 12.50
N ARG A 332 18.43 -0.61 12.66
CA ARG A 332 18.41 -1.75 13.60
C ARG A 332 19.27 -2.92 13.10
N PHE A 333 19.43 -3.11 11.79
CA PHE A 333 20.25 -4.19 11.20
C PHE A 333 21.73 -3.81 11.12
N HIS A 334 22.00 -2.52 10.98
CA HIS A 334 23.33 -1.95 10.93
C HIS A 334 23.43 -0.86 11.99
N PRO A 335 23.65 -1.23 13.27
CA PRO A 335 23.61 -0.29 14.37
C PRO A 335 24.69 0.77 14.25
N TRP A 336 24.36 1.96 14.71
CA TRP A 336 25.28 3.08 14.81
C TRP A 336 26.40 2.75 15.78
N GLU A 337 27.57 3.35 15.61
CA GLU A 337 28.72 3.18 16.53
C GLU A 337 28.39 3.61 17.97
N LYS A 338 27.45 4.58 18.13
CA LYS A 338 26.92 5.02 19.42
C LYS A 338 25.40 4.93 19.39
N THR A 339 24.83 4.11 20.25
CA THR A 339 23.38 3.89 20.36
C THR A 339 22.72 4.65 21.52
N ASP A 340 23.50 5.21 22.45
CA ASP A 340 23.00 5.87 23.65
C ASP A 340 22.89 7.40 23.47
N PHE A 341 22.02 7.80 22.51
CA PHE A 341 21.62 9.19 22.36
C PHE A 341 20.14 9.30 22.01
N GLY A 342 19.48 10.36 22.51
CA GLY A 342 18.09 10.68 22.19
C GLY A 342 18.00 11.99 21.41
N ARG A 343 17.16 12.03 20.37
CA ARG A 343 16.88 13.24 19.59
C ARG A 343 15.37 13.36 19.35
N ALA A 344 14.85 14.56 19.56
CA ALA A 344 13.48 14.92 19.24
C ALA A 344 13.35 15.46 17.80
N GLU A 345 14.44 15.92 17.23
CA GLU A 345 14.52 16.38 15.83
C GLU A 345 15.92 16.16 15.28
N GLY A 346 16.05 16.10 13.97
CA GLY A 346 17.32 15.96 13.30
C GLY A 346 17.22 15.33 11.93
N THR A 347 18.41 15.05 11.37
CA THR A 347 18.56 14.38 10.08
C THR A 347 19.28 13.06 10.27
N VAL A 348 18.73 11.98 9.74
CA VAL A 348 19.39 10.69 9.64
C VAL A 348 19.87 10.51 8.20
N ILE A 349 21.16 10.20 8.04
CA ILE A 349 21.77 9.99 6.72
C ILE A 349 22.03 8.50 6.54
N CYS A 350 21.53 7.94 5.43
CA CYS A 350 21.84 6.60 4.97
C CYS A 350 22.79 6.69 3.78
N GLU A 351 23.96 6.08 3.89
CA GLU A 351 24.98 6.06 2.84
C GLU A 351 25.28 4.60 2.45
N ALA A 352 25.03 4.24 1.19
CA ALA A 352 25.38 2.97 0.61
C ALA A 352 26.24 3.18 -0.65
N ARG A 353 27.51 2.83 -0.58
CA ARG A 353 28.47 3.02 -1.70
C ARG A 353 28.42 1.84 -2.64
N ALA A 354 28.60 2.13 -3.93
CA ALA A 354 28.62 1.15 -5.02
C ALA A 354 27.39 0.21 -4.95
N LEU A 355 26.19 0.80 -4.78
CA LEU A 355 24.96 0.02 -4.68
C LEU A 355 24.75 -0.80 -5.96
N PRO A 356 24.63 -2.14 -5.88
CA PRO A 356 24.56 -3.03 -7.03
C PRO A 356 23.18 -3.05 -7.68
N LEU A 357 22.60 -1.86 -7.93
CA LEU A 357 21.34 -1.74 -8.65
C LEU A 357 21.61 -1.68 -10.15
N ALA A 358 20.76 -2.33 -10.93
CA ALA A 358 20.72 -2.17 -12.38
C ALA A 358 20.24 -0.75 -12.74
N PRO A 359 20.69 -0.17 -13.88
CA PRO A 359 20.12 1.09 -14.37
C PRO A 359 18.60 0.98 -14.52
N GLY A 360 17.89 1.99 -14.02
CA GLY A 360 16.43 2.01 -14.06
C GLY A 360 15.82 2.97 -13.06
N SER A 361 14.49 3.07 -13.10
CA SER A 361 13.73 3.94 -12.20
C SER A 361 13.31 3.15 -10.94
N TYR A 362 13.52 3.77 -9.79
CA TYR A 362 13.25 3.20 -8.48
C TYR A 362 12.37 4.14 -7.66
N ARG A 363 11.58 3.54 -6.75
CA ARG A 363 10.76 4.27 -5.78
C ARG A 363 11.26 3.96 -4.38
N MET A 364 11.21 4.94 -3.50
CA MET A 364 11.70 4.85 -2.14
C MET A 364 10.58 4.95 -1.13
N THR A 365 10.53 3.99 -0.23
CA THR A 365 9.69 3.97 0.98
C THR A 365 10.57 4.20 2.19
N VAL A 366 10.11 5.01 3.15
CA VAL A 366 10.85 5.37 4.36
C VAL A 366 10.03 5.06 5.60
N TRP A 367 10.67 4.49 6.62
CA TRP A 367 10.13 4.29 7.97
C TRP A 367 10.87 5.14 8.97
N LEU A 368 10.14 5.72 9.93
CA LEU A 368 10.69 6.34 11.12
C LEU A 368 10.34 5.48 12.33
N SER A 369 11.34 5.12 13.10
CA SER A 369 11.25 4.23 14.26
C SER A 369 12.29 4.59 15.33
N ASP A 370 12.26 3.86 16.45
CA ASP A 370 13.38 3.71 17.39
C ASP A 370 13.67 2.21 17.61
N TRP A 371 14.41 1.85 18.66
CA TRP A 371 14.66 0.45 18.98
C TRP A 371 13.41 -0.36 19.35
N HIS A 372 12.34 0.31 19.78
CA HIS A 372 11.18 -0.32 20.41
C HIS A 372 9.94 -0.30 19.54
N ALA A 373 9.73 0.74 18.73
CA ALA A 373 8.50 0.95 17.99
C ALA A 373 8.73 1.56 16.61
N ASP A 374 7.82 1.25 15.68
CA ASP A 374 7.69 1.92 14.39
C ASP A 374 6.60 2.99 14.52
N TYR A 375 6.91 4.23 14.12
CA TYR A 375 6.04 5.39 14.32
C TYR A 375 5.37 5.85 13.04
N GLU A 376 6.11 5.83 11.93
CA GLU A 376 5.60 6.27 10.64
C GLU A 376 6.21 5.48 9.49
N GLU A 377 5.36 5.08 8.56
CA GLU A 377 5.70 4.58 7.23
C GLU A 377 5.21 5.59 6.20
N ARG A 378 6.08 5.96 5.27
CA ARG A 378 5.75 6.75 4.08
C ARG A 378 6.17 6.00 2.83
N GLN A 379 5.20 5.53 2.09
CA GLN A 379 5.42 4.81 0.83
C GLN A 379 5.62 5.78 -0.32
N ASP A 380 6.47 5.40 -1.27
CA ASP A 380 6.73 6.13 -2.52
C ASP A 380 7.05 7.62 -2.28
N VAL A 381 7.87 7.91 -1.25
CA VAL A 381 8.23 9.30 -0.89
C VAL A 381 9.02 10.00 -1.97
N LEU A 382 9.91 9.27 -2.65
CA LEU A 382 10.71 9.74 -3.78
C LEU A 382 10.70 8.70 -4.88
N SER A 383 10.97 9.16 -6.09
CA SER A 383 11.25 8.30 -7.22
C SER A 383 12.42 8.92 -7.99
N PHE A 384 13.36 8.08 -8.38
CA PHE A 384 14.61 8.53 -9.00
C PHE A 384 15.09 7.51 -10.03
N ASP A 385 15.85 8.01 -10.99
CA ASP A 385 16.55 7.18 -11.95
C ASP A 385 17.95 6.88 -11.42
N PHE A 386 18.29 5.60 -11.38
CA PHE A 386 19.63 5.15 -11.05
C PHE A 386 20.33 4.79 -12.35
N ASN A 387 21.23 5.67 -12.80
CA ASN A 387 22.02 5.50 -14.01
C ASN A 387 23.49 5.43 -13.60
N ARG A 388 24.03 4.24 -13.58
CA ARG A 388 25.47 4.05 -13.51
C ARG A 388 26.03 4.33 -14.93
N ASP A 389 27.07 5.14 -15.07
CA ASP A 389 27.67 5.47 -16.37
C ASP A 389 27.83 4.22 -17.24
N ALA A 390 27.14 4.25 -18.40
CA ALA A 390 26.92 3.07 -19.22
C ALA A 390 27.99 2.93 -20.32
N ASP A 391 29.28 3.03 -19.98
CA ASP A 391 30.39 2.68 -20.87
C ASP A 391 30.68 1.17 -20.89
N GLY A 392 29.62 0.36 -20.89
CA GLY A 392 29.70 -1.10 -20.91
C GLY A 392 28.95 -1.72 -22.09
N PRO A 393 29.21 -3.01 -22.42
CA PRO A 393 28.51 -3.72 -23.48
C PRO A 393 26.98 -3.71 -23.24
N ARG A 394 26.18 -3.67 -24.33
CA ARG A 394 24.72 -3.71 -24.28
C ARG A 394 24.24 -4.82 -23.37
N ARG A 395 23.60 -4.44 -22.26
CA ARG A 395 23.07 -5.38 -21.27
C ARG A 395 21.60 -5.69 -21.54
N PRO A 396 21.15 -6.92 -21.25
CA PRO A 396 19.74 -7.21 -21.27
C PRO A 396 19.00 -6.34 -20.25
N PRO A 397 17.72 -6.01 -20.49
CA PRO A 397 16.94 -5.18 -19.57
C PRO A 397 16.68 -5.89 -18.23
N ALA A 398 16.42 -5.14 -17.18
CA ALA A 398 16.28 -5.62 -15.80
C ALA A 398 15.21 -6.73 -15.62
N HIS A 399 14.16 -6.75 -16.45
CA HIS A 399 13.16 -7.82 -16.41
C HIS A 399 13.69 -9.20 -16.86
N VAL A 400 14.86 -9.23 -17.54
CA VAL A 400 15.52 -10.47 -17.99
C VAL A 400 16.56 -10.94 -16.99
N ILE A 401 17.39 -10.03 -16.46
CA ILE A 401 18.53 -10.37 -15.61
C ILE A 401 18.37 -9.98 -14.13
N GLY A 402 17.25 -9.34 -13.77
CA GLY A 402 16.98 -8.85 -12.42
C GLY A 402 17.47 -7.42 -12.16
N ASN A 403 17.09 -6.89 -11.00
CA ASN A 403 17.36 -5.51 -10.60
C ASN A 403 18.65 -5.33 -9.79
N LEU A 404 19.34 -6.41 -9.49
CA LEU A 404 20.63 -6.39 -8.78
C LEU A 404 21.74 -6.76 -9.75
N GLU A 405 22.77 -5.97 -9.78
CA GLU A 405 23.96 -6.19 -10.61
C GLU A 405 25.15 -6.57 -9.73
N TRP A 406 25.47 -7.87 -9.73
CA TRP A 406 26.65 -8.39 -9.07
C TRP A 406 27.60 -8.92 -10.15
N PRO A 407 28.75 -8.24 -10.44
CA PRO A 407 29.64 -8.68 -11.50
C PRO A 407 30.27 -10.04 -11.16
N PRO A 408 29.92 -11.13 -11.87
CA PRO A 408 30.56 -12.43 -11.67
C PRO A 408 31.93 -12.47 -12.34
N VAL A 409 32.83 -13.27 -11.78
CA VAL A 409 34.08 -13.59 -12.45
C VAL A 409 33.89 -14.87 -13.27
N TRP A 410 34.02 -14.76 -14.59
CA TRP A 410 33.93 -15.90 -15.51
C TRP A 410 35.28 -16.51 -15.73
N ARG A 411 35.42 -17.85 -15.63
CA ARG A 411 36.63 -18.60 -15.94
C ARG A 411 36.29 -19.89 -16.68
N MET A 412 37.18 -20.30 -17.56
CA MET A 412 37.05 -21.60 -18.24
C MET A 412 37.38 -22.73 -17.24
N GLY A 413 36.54 -23.80 -17.24
CA GLY A 413 36.83 -25.00 -16.47
C GLY A 413 38.11 -25.70 -17.00
N GLY A 414 39.02 -26.05 -16.10
CA GLY A 414 40.32 -26.64 -16.45
C GLY A 414 41.52 -25.70 -16.29
N ASP A 415 41.32 -24.43 -15.98
CA ASP A 415 42.41 -23.52 -15.65
C ASP A 415 42.97 -23.84 -14.25
N PRO A 416 44.30 -24.16 -14.10
CA PRO A 416 44.88 -24.57 -12.80
C PRO A 416 44.80 -23.51 -11.70
N ALA A 417 44.37 -22.29 -11.98
CA ALA A 417 44.20 -21.21 -11.01
C ALA A 417 42.88 -21.29 -10.20
N VAL A 418 42.02 -22.31 -10.37
CA VAL A 418 40.75 -22.49 -9.61
C VAL A 418 40.94 -23.22 -8.28
N GLY A 419 42.06 -22.98 -7.63
CA GLY A 419 42.33 -23.48 -6.30
C GLY A 419 42.37 -22.36 -5.26
N ARG A 420 41.29 -22.28 -4.45
CA ARG A 420 41.24 -21.58 -3.16
C ARG A 420 41.23 -20.05 -3.19
N ALA A 421 40.05 -19.47 -3.42
CA ALA A 421 39.70 -18.23 -2.73
C ALA A 421 39.33 -18.61 -1.28
N GLN A 422 40.25 -18.52 -0.35
CA GLN A 422 39.93 -18.50 1.08
C GLN A 422 39.20 -17.17 1.38
N PRO A 423 38.11 -17.18 2.15
CA PRO A 423 37.59 -15.94 2.70
C PRO A 423 38.68 -15.33 3.58
N GLN A 424 39.03 -14.07 3.34
CA GLN A 424 39.92 -13.31 4.21
C GLN A 424 39.25 -13.18 5.57
N ALA A 425 39.48 -14.11 6.46
CA ALA A 425 39.24 -13.95 7.88
C ALA A 425 40.12 -12.82 8.37
N GLY A 426 39.50 -11.85 9.04
CA GLY A 426 40.11 -10.62 9.50
C GLY A 426 41.46 -10.88 10.20
N ARG A 427 42.48 -10.20 9.73
CA ARG A 427 43.74 -10.07 10.41
C ARG A 427 43.53 -9.38 11.76
N ARG A 428 43.38 -10.15 12.84
CA ARG A 428 43.66 -9.66 14.19
C ARG A 428 45.12 -9.29 14.25
N ARG A 429 45.42 -8.00 14.33
CA ARG A 429 46.72 -7.49 14.75
C ARG A 429 46.95 -8.04 16.16
N ARG A 430 47.94 -8.93 16.30
CA ARG A 430 48.59 -9.21 17.59
C ARG A 430 49.47 -8.01 17.89
N GLU A 431 49.08 -7.22 18.87
CA GLU A 431 50.00 -6.31 19.54
C GLU A 431 51.00 -7.15 20.30
N SER A 432 52.25 -7.05 19.90
CA SER A 432 53.40 -7.52 20.63
C SER A 432 53.65 -6.56 21.80
N SER A 433 53.50 -7.03 23.03
CA SER A 433 54.03 -6.38 24.21
C SER A 433 55.55 -6.41 24.20
N PRO A 434 56.27 -5.30 24.42
CA PRO A 434 57.67 -5.35 24.74
C PRO A 434 57.81 -5.64 26.27
N GLY A 435 58.52 -6.72 26.59
CA GLY A 435 58.97 -6.97 27.94
C GLY A 435 60.11 -6.03 28.32
N GLY A 436 60.16 -5.66 29.58
CA GLY A 436 61.20 -4.95 30.29
C GLY A 436 60.78 -4.79 31.75
#